data_af653bbde8b072cd694a049b52f45271
#
_entry.id   af653bbde8b072cd694a049b52f45271
#
_cell.length_a   1.000
_cell.length_b   1.000
_cell.length_c   1.000
_cell.angle_alpha   90.00
_cell.angle_beta   90.00
_cell.angle_gamma   90.00
#
_symmetry.space_group_name_H-M   'P 1'
#
loop_
_entity.id
_entity.type
_entity.pdbx_description
1 polymer ?
#
loop_
_entity_poly.entity_id
_entity_poly.type
_entity_poly.pdbx_seq_one_letter_code
_entity_poly.pdbx_strand_id
1 'polypeptide(L)'
;MAAAEQLQHILLTDWHDCYINDHKQRGYVATLDLSFLKYDYAYTKFWGANDKQQLIALTDGSRKPLTNIFLSLNAFNGKQRRASNLSQIRNIGIDLDCYKLGITPDAAAEKLKALVFVGRIPNPNLLIRSGNGLQLVYGLAGGLPPTNEMKFVATYITNELSTILQPLGADFAANTLERVFRLPNTYNVKPDKPKKLVTAEIWNQQEYTLTQLMEYCTPLEPRRSPVERSKQKGEIRYFDLTKTQGMTLRTLNAARLNDMLRLVQLRDGAIEMRNLLTYDYAFTMALMTNDETAVLSAAEQINDKLDDPQPVKTVRR
;
A
#
# COMPACT_ATOMS: atom_id res chain seq x y z
N MET A 1 -10.31 -24.01 16.70
CA MET A 1 -8.97 -23.61 17.21
C MET A 1 -7.90 -24.74 17.14
N ALA A 2 -8.14 -25.85 16.45
CA ALA A 2 -7.18 -26.98 16.40
C ALA A 2 -6.41 -27.13 15.07
N ALA A 3 -6.66 -26.29 14.06
CA ALA A 3 -5.99 -26.40 12.74
C ALA A 3 -4.85 -25.37 12.53
N ALA A 4 -4.59 -24.52 13.52
CA ALA A 4 -3.55 -23.48 13.44
C ALA A 4 -2.19 -23.93 14.04
N GLU A 5 -2.16 -25.09 14.70
CA GLU A 5 -1.00 -25.51 15.51
C GLU A 5 -0.03 -26.48 14.82
N GLN A 6 -0.22 -26.82 13.55
CA GLN A 6 0.65 -27.74 12.84
C GLN A 6 1.21 -27.19 11.51
N LEU A 7 1.43 -25.90 11.39
CA LEU A 7 2.40 -25.43 10.40
C LEU A 7 3.79 -25.76 10.97
N GLN A 8 4.29 -26.95 10.69
CA GLN A 8 5.71 -27.24 10.87
C GLN A 8 6.48 -26.11 10.18
N HIS A 9 7.30 -25.41 10.96
CA HIS A 9 8.11 -24.32 10.48
C HIS A 9 9.04 -24.86 9.39
N ILE A 10 8.69 -24.64 8.14
CA ILE A 10 9.56 -24.99 7.03
C ILE A 10 10.63 -23.94 6.97
N LEU A 11 11.85 -24.37 7.19
CA LEU A 11 13.02 -23.53 7.07
C LEU A 11 13.31 -23.28 5.60
N LEU A 12 13.51 -22.02 5.24
CA LEU A 12 13.98 -21.65 3.91
C LEU A 12 15.38 -22.20 3.69
N THR A 13 15.55 -22.99 2.66
CA THR A 13 16.87 -23.52 2.25
C THR A 13 17.50 -22.68 1.16
N ASP A 14 16.66 -22.00 0.39
CA ASP A 14 17.04 -21.15 -0.73
C ASP A 14 16.08 -19.94 -0.79
N TRP A 15 16.52 -18.82 -1.35
CA TRP A 15 15.69 -17.61 -1.51
C TRP A 15 14.42 -17.86 -2.37
N HIS A 16 14.44 -18.84 -3.29
CA HIS A 16 13.26 -19.22 -4.08
C HIS A 16 12.11 -19.73 -3.20
N ASP A 17 12.40 -20.30 -2.03
CA ASP A 17 11.40 -20.84 -1.11
C ASP A 17 10.43 -19.77 -0.60
N CYS A 18 10.84 -18.50 -0.52
CA CYS A 18 9.93 -17.40 -0.20
C CYS A 18 8.82 -17.23 -1.23
N TYR A 19 9.09 -17.61 -2.48
CA TYR A 19 8.17 -17.39 -3.59
C TYR A 19 7.40 -18.64 -3.99
N ILE A 20 8.06 -19.79 -4.04
CA ILE A 20 7.50 -21.08 -4.45
C ILE A 20 8.05 -22.16 -3.54
N ASN A 21 7.21 -22.81 -2.77
CA ASN A 21 7.52 -23.97 -1.93
C ASN A 21 6.30 -24.89 -1.80
N ASP A 22 6.44 -26.02 -1.11
CA ASP A 22 5.39 -27.03 -0.98
C ASP A 22 4.12 -26.56 -0.29
N HIS A 23 4.16 -25.45 0.44
CA HIS A 23 3.00 -24.83 1.10
C HIS A 23 2.44 -23.64 0.33
N LYS A 24 3.19 -23.09 -0.62
CA LYS A 24 2.80 -21.95 -1.45
C LYS A 24 2.37 -22.41 -2.84
N GLN A 25 1.30 -23.22 -2.87
CA GLN A 25 0.87 -23.99 -4.05
C GLN A 25 -0.21 -23.29 -4.92
N ARG A 26 -0.78 -22.17 -4.48
CA ARG A 26 -1.93 -21.57 -5.18
C ARG A 26 -1.50 -20.46 -6.14
N GLY A 27 -1.86 -20.62 -7.41
CA GLY A 27 -1.70 -19.59 -8.44
C GLY A 27 -0.29 -19.54 -9.04
N TYR A 28 0.03 -18.41 -9.66
CA TYR A 28 1.23 -18.20 -10.46
C TYR A 28 2.01 -17.00 -9.94
N VAL A 29 3.32 -17.13 -9.77
CA VAL A 29 4.22 -15.97 -9.63
C VAL A 29 4.58 -15.45 -11.02
N ALA A 30 4.84 -14.16 -11.14
CA ALA A 30 5.15 -13.52 -12.41
C ALA A 30 6.58 -12.99 -12.43
N THR A 31 7.33 -13.29 -13.49
CA THR A 31 8.54 -12.56 -13.84
C THR A 31 8.22 -11.47 -14.85
N LEU A 32 8.80 -10.30 -14.66
CA LEU A 32 8.65 -9.15 -15.54
C LEU A 32 10.01 -8.79 -16.11
N ASP A 33 10.16 -8.89 -17.42
CA ASP A 33 11.38 -8.54 -18.15
C ASP A 33 11.24 -7.12 -18.71
N LEU A 34 12.01 -6.20 -18.17
CA LEU A 34 12.04 -4.80 -18.60
C LEU A 34 13.20 -4.51 -19.58
N SER A 35 13.97 -5.50 -20.02
CA SER A 35 15.04 -5.31 -21.00
C SER A 35 14.51 -4.83 -22.36
N PHE A 36 13.22 -5.07 -22.62
CA PHE A 36 12.51 -4.66 -23.85
C PHE A 36 11.80 -3.31 -23.73
N LEU A 37 11.91 -2.57 -22.63
CA LEU A 37 11.26 -1.25 -22.47
C LEU A 37 11.69 -0.24 -23.54
N LYS A 38 12.88 -0.37 -24.10
CA LYS A 38 13.31 0.44 -25.25
C LYS A 38 12.42 0.28 -26.49
N TYR A 39 11.55 -0.73 -26.53
CA TYR A 39 10.57 -1.00 -27.58
C TYR A 39 9.14 -0.80 -27.07
N ASP A 40 8.94 -0.06 -25.96
CA ASP A 40 7.67 0.28 -25.33
C ASP A 40 6.85 -0.90 -24.83
N TYR A 41 7.46 -2.07 -24.56
CA TYR A 41 6.76 -3.18 -23.93
C TYR A 41 7.61 -3.89 -22.87
N ALA A 42 6.91 -4.49 -21.90
CA ALA A 42 7.47 -5.33 -20.88
C ALA A 42 6.95 -6.77 -21.07
N TYR A 43 7.87 -7.73 -21.10
CA TYR A 43 7.49 -9.14 -21.21
C TYR A 43 7.21 -9.73 -19.84
N THR A 44 6.02 -10.30 -19.65
CA THR A 44 5.62 -10.96 -18.41
C THR A 44 5.44 -12.45 -18.62
N LYS A 45 6.11 -13.29 -17.82
CA LYS A 45 5.91 -14.73 -17.78
C LYS A 45 5.36 -15.13 -16.41
N PHE A 46 4.42 -16.07 -16.40
CA PHE A 46 3.82 -16.62 -15.20
C PHE A 46 4.31 -18.05 -14.96
N TRP A 47 4.64 -18.34 -13.71
CA TRP A 47 5.19 -19.60 -13.25
C TRP A 47 4.26 -20.21 -12.22
N GLY A 48 3.81 -21.44 -12.44
CA GLY A 48 2.97 -22.18 -11.49
C GLY A 48 3.70 -22.64 -10.24
N ALA A 49 2.98 -23.19 -9.31
CA ALA A 49 3.54 -23.71 -8.06
C ALA A 49 4.61 -24.79 -8.26
N ASN A 50 4.48 -25.58 -9.33
CA ASN A 50 5.40 -26.67 -9.67
C ASN A 50 6.61 -26.21 -10.52
N ASP A 51 6.70 -24.92 -10.80
CA ASP A 51 7.73 -24.36 -11.69
C ASP A 51 8.98 -23.87 -10.94
N LYS A 52 9.15 -24.22 -9.65
CA LYS A 52 10.32 -23.81 -8.84
C LYS A 52 11.63 -24.18 -9.54
N GLN A 53 11.74 -25.40 -10.06
CA GLN A 53 12.96 -25.85 -10.75
C GLN A 53 13.25 -25.02 -12.01
N GLN A 54 12.22 -24.63 -12.74
CA GLN A 54 12.39 -23.74 -13.90
C GLN A 54 12.81 -22.33 -13.48
N LEU A 55 12.28 -21.81 -12.34
CA LEU A 55 12.70 -20.53 -11.79
C LEU A 55 14.16 -20.59 -11.31
N ILE A 56 14.57 -21.67 -10.66
CA ILE A 56 15.97 -21.94 -10.29
C ILE A 56 16.84 -21.95 -11.55
N ALA A 57 16.47 -22.72 -12.56
CA ALA A 57 17.22 -22.81 -13.82
C ALA A 57 17.30 -21.47 -14.60
N LEU A 58 16.39 -20.52 -14.32
CA LEU A 58 16.46 -19.17 -14.87
C LEU A 58 17.60 -18.36 -14.24
N THR A 59 17.98 -18.67 -13.01
CA THR A 59 18.89 -17.89 -12.16
C THR A 59 20.16 -18.62 -11.74
N ASP A 60 20.37 -19.86 -12.22
CA ASP A 60 21.53 -20.71 -11.87
C ASP A 60 22.85 -20.29 -12.54
N GLY A 61 22.81 -19.27 -13.39
CA GLY A 61 24.00 -18.75 -14.10
C GLY A 61 24.43 -19.59 -15.30
N SER A 62 23.77 -20.71 -15.62
CA SER A 62 24.06 -21.58 -16.77
C SER A 62 23.70 -20.92 -18.11
N ARG A 63 22.92 -19.87 -18.07
CA ARG A 63 22.45 -19.10 -19.23
C ARG A 63 23.12 -17.74 -19.31
N LYS A 64 22.98 -17.08 -20.47
CA LYS A 64 23.38 -15.68 -20.63
C LYS A 64 22.80 -14.84 -19.50
N PRO A 65 23.63 -14.00 -18.83
CA PRO A 65 23.15 -13.19 -17.71
C PRO A 65 21.95 -12.34 -18.09
N LEU A 66 20.86 -12.52 -17.37
CA LEU A 66 19.63 -11.76 -17.56
C LEU A 66 19.76 -10.36 -16.97
N THR A 67 19.08 -9.40 -17.58
CA THR A 67 19.14 -7.98 -17.16
C THR A 67 17.73 -7.44 -16.92
N ASN A 68 17.59 -6.63 -15.87
CA ASN A 68 16.33 -5.94 -15.54
C ASN A 68 15.10 -6.84 -15.44
N ILE A 69 15.30 -8.03 -14.82
CA ILE A 69 14.21 -8.96 -14.52
C ILE A 69 13.70 -8.72 -13.10
N PHE A 70 12.40 -8.80 -12.94
CA PHE A 70 11.70 -8.67 -11.66
C PHE A 70 10.82 -9.90 -11.41
N LEU A 71 10.59 -10.21 -10.14
CA LEU A 71 9.73 -11.30 -9.68
C LEU A 71 8.62 -10.74 -8.80
N SER A 72 7.38 -11.20 -9.00
CA SER A 72 6.26 -10.79 -8.15
C SER A 72 6.39 -11.38 -6.75
N LEU A 73 6.09 -10.57 -5.73
CA LEU A 73 6.10 -11.00 -4.34
C LEU A 73 5.01 -12.03 -4.04
N ASN A 74 3.89 -11.92 -4.73
CA ASN A 74 2.68 -12.69 -4.48
C ASN A 74 2.22 -13.44 -5.72
N ALA A 75 1.30 -14.40 -5.53
CA ALA A 75 0.76 -15.21 -6.61
C ALA A 75 -0.59 -14.70 -7.09
N PHE A 76 -0.90 -14.95 -8.37
CA PHE A 76 -2.08 -14.49 -9.07
C PHE A 76 -2.89 -15.63 -9.67
N ASN A 77 -4.21 -15.43 -9.80
CA ASN A 77 -5.08 -16.29 -10.60
C ASN A 77 -4.91 -15.90 -12.07
N GLY A 78 -4.55 -16.87 -12.91
CA GLY A 78 -4.36 -16.63 -14.33
C GLY A 78 -3.17 -15.70 -14.63
N LYS A 79 -3.19 -15.11 -15.84
CA LYS A 79 -2.03 -14.39 -16.40
C LYS A 79 -2.15 -12.86 -16.28
N GLN A 80 -2.68 -12.35 -15.17
CA GLN A 80 -2.81 -10.91 -14.93
C GLN A 80 -2.33 -10.54 -13.54
N ARG A 81 -1.32 -9.69 -13.46
CA ARG A 81 -0.76 -9.15 -12.21
C ARG A 81 -1.53 -7.90 -11.77
N ARG A 82 -2.66 -8.14 -11.07
CA ARG A 82 -3.53 -7.10 -10.49
C ARG A 82 -3.97 -7.50 -9.09
N ALA A 83 -4.21 -6.54 -8.21
CA ALA A 83 -4.70 -6.79 -6.84
C ALA A 83 -6.01 -7.58 -6.80
N SER A 84 -6.89 -7.41 -7.79
CA SER A 84 -8.14 -8.20 -7.94
C SER A 84 -7.90 -9.67 -8.29
N ASN A 85 -6.76 -9.99 -8.89
CA ASN A 85 -6.40 -11.33 -9.35
C ASN A 85 -5.43 -12.06 -8.43
N LEU A 86 -5.17 -11.52 -7.24
CA LEU A 86 -4.36 -12.24 -6.25
C LEU A 86 -4.98 -13.60 -5.95
N SER A 87 -4.15 -14.63 -5.96
CA SER A 87 -4.49 -16.01 -5.58
C SER A 87 -4.00 -16.36 -4.19
N GLN A 88 -2.82 -15.85 -3.84
CA GLN A 88 -2.20 -16.09 -2.55
C GLN A 88 -1.26 -14.93 -2.20
N ILE A 89 -1.36 -14.44 -0.95
CA ILE A 89 -0.40 -13.49 -0.39
C ILE A 89 0.72 -14.32 0.24
N ARG A 90 1.91 -14.27 -0.34
CA ARG A 90 3.07 -15.08 0.04
C ARG A 90 4.12 -14.31 0.80
N ASN A 91 4.22 -13.01 0.49
CA ASN A 91 5.26 -12.17 1.02
C ASN A 91 4.75 -10.75 1.27
N ILE A 92 5.34 -10.11 2.27
CA ILE A 92 5.33 -8.67 2.46
C ILE A 92 6.69 -8.14 2.03
N GLY A 93 6.71 -7.07 1.25
CA GLY A 93 7.95 -6.50 0.73
C GLY A 93 8.07 -5.02 0.95
N ILE A 94 9.28 -4.54 1.27
CA ILE A 94 9.60 -3.13 1.44
C ILE A 94 10.78 -2.78 0.55
N ASP A 95 10.62 -1.76 -0.27
CA ASP A 95 11.66 -1.24 -1.18
C ASP A 95 12.35 -0.04 -0.52
N LEU A 96 13.68 -0.10 -0.40
CA LEU A 96 14.49 0.94 0.21
C LEU A 96 15.35 1.61 -0.86
N ASP A 97 14.94 2.77 -1.31
CA ASP A 97 15.70 3.63 -2.23
C ASP A 97 16.76 4.45 -1.47
N CYS A 98 17.58 3.79 -0.65
CA CYS A 98 18.56 4.42 0.23
C CYS A 98 19.51 5.39 -0.52
N TYR A 99 19.77 5.14 -1.79
CA TYR A 99 20.60 6.01 -2.63
C TYR A 99 20.01 7.41 -2.83
N LYS A 100 18.68 7.57 -2.72
CA LYS A 100 18.02 8.89 -2.79
C LYS A 100 18.39 9.78 -1.61
N LEU A 101 18.77 9.15 -0.48
CA LEU A 101 19.22 9.83 0.73
C LEU A 101 20.76 9.90 0.84
N GLY A 102 21.48 9.53 -0.22
CA GLY A 102 22.94 9.45 -0.19
C GLY A 102 23.51 8.32 0.68
N ILE A 103 22.68 7.35 1.10
CA ILE A 103 23.08 6.21 1.91
C ILE A 103 23.48 5.06 1.00
N THR A 104 24.65 4.47 1.23
CA THR A 104 25.05 3.27 0.47
C THR A 104 24.24 2.05 0.93
N PRO A 105 24.04 1.03 0.06
CA PRO A 105 23.34 -0.18 0.44
C PRO A 105 23.98 -0.90 1.65
N ASP A 106 25.31 -0.86 1.79
CA ASP A 106 26.00 -1.47 2.92
C ASP A 106 25.73 -0.72 4.23
N ALA A 107 25.81 0.61 4.20
CA ALA A 107 25.47 1.41 5.37
C ALA A 107 23.98 1.28 5.77
N ALA A 108 23.08 1.13 4.79
CA ALA A 108 21.68 0.85 5.05
C ALA A 108 21.48 -0.55 5.66
N ALA A 109 22.20 -1.57 5.18
CA ALA A 109 22.15 -2.93 5.72
C ALA A 109 22.63 -2.97 7.18
N GLU A 110 23.71 -2.27 7.53
CA GLU A 110 24.16 -2.18 8.92
C GLU A 110 23.15 -1.50 9.85
N LYS A 111 22.50 -0.43 9.38
CA LYS A 111 21.40 0.20 10.13
C LYS A 111 20.20 -0.73 10.29
N LEU A 112 19.86 -1.53 9.27
CA LEU A 112 18.82 -2.55 9.36
C LEU A 112 19.14 -3.61 10.41
N LYS A 113 20.39 -4.12 10.45
CA LYS A 113 20.82 -5.05 11.50
C LYS A 113 20.65 -4.47 12.90
N ALA A 114 21.00 -3.19 13.08
CA ALA A 114 20.79 -2.51 14.35
C ALA A 114 19.30 -2.41 14.74
N LEU A 115 18.40 -2.09 13.77
CA LEU A 115 16.95 -2.05 14.01
C LEU A 115 16.38 -3.42 14.35
N VAL A 116 16.86 -4.49 13.71
CA VAL A 116 16.51 -5.87 14.04
C VAL A 116 17.00 -6.23 15.45
N PHE A 117 18.25 -5.93 15.76
CA PHE A 117 18.84 -6.24 17.06
C PHE A 117 18.09 -5.59 18.23
N VAL A 118 17.65 -4.34 18.07
CA VAL A 118 16.86 -3.66 19.12
C VAL A 118 15.35 -3.97 19.05
N GLY A 119 14.93 -4.91 18.18
CA GLY A 119 13.53 -5.34 18.08
C GLY A 119 12.56 -4.28 17.51
N ARG A 120 13.06 -3.30 16.74
CA ARG A 120 12.21 -2.28 16.12
C ARG A 120 11.53 -2.77 14.84
N ILE A 121 12.13 -3.71 14.15
CA ILE A 121 11.59 -4.39 12.97
C ILE A 121 11.83 -5.90 13.09
N PRO A 122 10.99 -6.74 12.48
CA PRO A 122 11.28 -8.16 12.38
C PRO A 122 12.51 -8.39 11.50
N ASN A 123 13.24 -9.49 11.74
CA ASN A 123 14.36 -9.88 10.90
C ASN A 123 13.83 -10.34 9.52
N PRO A 124 14.11 -9.65 8.41
CA PRO A 124 13.56 -10.05 7.11
C PRO A 124 14.04 -11.46 6.73
N ASN A 125 13.20 -12.23 6.03
CA ASN A 125 13.63 -13.52 5.49
C ASN A 125 14.71 -13.32 4.44
N LEU A 126 14.51 -12.35 3.53
CA LEU A 126 15.49 -12.02 2.51
C LEU A 126 15.84 -10.54 2.54
N LEU A 127 17.12 -10.27 2.41
CA LEU A 127 17.66 -8.99 1.97
C LEU A 127 18.11 -9.11 0.52
N ILE A 128 17.46 -8.39 -0.40
CA ILE A 128 17.85 -8.31 -1.80
C ILE A 128 18.62 -7.01 -2.03
N ARG A 129 19.85 -7.12 -2.50
CA ARG A 129 20.65 -5.97 -2.96
C ARG A 129 20.29 -5.70 -4.41
N SER A 130 19.44 -4.72 -4.64
CA SER A 130 18.89 -4.39 -5.98
C SER A 130 19.89 -3.65 -6.89
N GLY A 131 21.10 -3.44 -6.40
CA GLY A 131 22.19 -2.73 -7.05
C GLY A 131 22.43 -1.32 -6.50
N ASN A 132 21.43 -0.48 -6.33
CA ASN A 132 21.56 0.85 -5.73
C ASN A 132 20.78 1.00 -4.41
N GLY A 133 19.81 0.14 -4.18
CA GLY A 133 18.96 0.10 -2.98
C GLY A 133 18.88 -1.31 -2.42
N LEU A 134 18.04 -1.47 -1.41
CA LEU A 134 17.76 -2.75 -0.76
C LEU A 134 16.27 -3.07 -0.87
N GLN A 135 15.93 -4.35 -0.88
CA GLN A 135 14.55 -4.82 -0.86
C GLN A 135 14.43 -5.89 0.23
N LEU A 136 13.50 -5.67 1.15
CA LEU A 136 13.25 -6.58 2.27
C LEU A 136 12.06 -7.46 1.94
N VAL A 137 12.17 -8.76 2.16
CA VAL A 137 11.06 -9.71 1.99
C VAL A 137 10.80 -10.42 3.31
N TYR A 138 9.55 -10.37 3.75
CA TYR A 138 9.03 -11.14 4.88
C TYR A 138 8.10 -12.22 4.34
N GLY A 139 8.55 -13.46 4.37
CA GLY A 139 7.79 -14.63 3.92
C GLY A 139 6.65 -14.95 4.89
N LEU A 140 5.47 -15.24 4.34
CA LEU A 140 4.30 -15.62 5.12
C LEU A 140 4.13 -17.13 5.07
N ALA A 141 4.17 -17.77 6.24
CA ALA A 141 4.09 -19.22 6.39
C ALA A 141 2.83 -19.80 5.73
N GLY A 142 3.04 -20.71 4.79
CA GLY A 142 1.98 -21.35 4.01
C GLY A 142 1.25 -20.45 3.01
N GLY A 143 1.57 -19.15 2.98
CA GLY A 143 0.84 -18.16 2.20
C GLY A 143 -0.62 -17.98 2.66
N LEU A 144 -1.23 -16.84 2.39
CA LEU A 144 -2.55 -16.48 2.89
C LEU A 144 -3.58 -16.35 1.76
N PRO A 145 -4.85 -16.65 2.01
CA PRO A 145 -5.91 -16.37 1.07
C PRO A 145 -6.08 -14.85 0.91
N PRO A 146 -6.29 -14.33 -0.31
CA PRO A 146 -6.38 -12.90 -0.56
C PRO A 146 -7.76 -12.31 -0.25
N THR A 147 -8.28 -12.58 0.95
CA THR A 147 -9.51 -11.94 1.44
C THR A 147 -9.28 -10.44 1.66
N ASN A 148 -10.34 -9.65 1.71
CA ASN A 148 -10.23 -8.21 1.95
C ASN A 148 -9.54 -7.92 3.30
N GLU A 149 -9.79 -8.74 4.32
CA GLU A 149 -9.17 -8.64 5.63
C GLU A 149 -7.66 -8.92 5.57
N MET A 150 -7.27 -10.02 4.92
CA MET A 150 -5.85 -10.38 4.77
C MET A 150 -5.08 -9.36 3.93
N LYS A 151 -5.69 -8.86 2.85
CA LYS A 151 -5.12 -7.77 2.05
C LYS A 151 -4.93 -6.50 2.88
N PHE A 152 -5.94 -6.14 3.68
CA PHE A 152 -5.87 -4.98 4.56
C PHE A 152 -4.76 -5.12 5.59
N VAL A 153 -4.69 -6.25 6.30
CA VAL A 153 -3.66 -6.49 7.34
C VAL A 153 -2.27 -6.52 6.73
N ALA A 154 -2.07 -7.22 5.59
CA ALA A 154 -0.78 -7.26 4.92
C ALA A 154 -0.32 -5.86 4.46
N THR A 155 -1.24 -5.04 3.90
CA THR A 155 -0.93 -3.66 3.51
C THR A 155 -0.64 -2.78 4.73
N TYR A 156 -1.39 -2.97 5.82
CA TYR A 156 -1.17 -2.25 7.08
C TYR A 156 0.24 -2.53 7.63
N ILE A 157 0.65 -3.80 7.73
CA ILE A 157 2.00 -4.20 8.16
C ILE A 157 3.06 -3.57 7.27
N THR A 158 2.87 -3.62 5.94
CA THR A 158 3.80 -3.00 4.98
C THR A 158 3.98 -1.51 5.26
N ASN A 159 2.90 -0.77 5.49
CA ASN A 159 2.93 0.67 5.76
C ASN A 159 3.59 1.00 7.10
N GLU A 160 3.28 0.25 8.16
CA GLU A 160 3.89 0.43 9.49
C GLU A 160 5.41 0.22 9.44
N LEU A 161 5.86 -0.89 8.84
CA LEU A 161 7.28 -1.16 8.69
C LEU A 161 7.96 -0.13 7.78
N SER A 162 7.30 0.31 6.70
CA SER A 162 7.83 1.38 5.84
C SER A 162 7.96 2.70 6.58
N THR A 163 7.05 3.01 7.51
CA THR A 163 7.13 4.21 8.36
C THR A 163 8.38 4.17 9.24
N ILE A 164 8.68 3.02 9.86
CA ILE A 164 9.91 2.85 10.66
C ILE A 164 11.15 2.97 9.78
N LEU A 165 11.08 2.49 8.54
CA LEU A 165 12.19 2.44 7.58
C LEU A 165 12.30 3.69 6.68
N GLN A 166 11.41 4.69 6.85
CA GLN A 166 11.47 5.94 6.10
C GLN A 166 12.84 6.63 6.16
N PRO A 167 13.56 6.67 7.32
CA PRO A 167 14.90 7.24 7.40
C PRO A 167 15.96 6.48 6.58
N LEU A 168 15.64 5.30 6.08
CA LEU A 168 16.48 4.50 5.18
C LEU A 168 16.00 4.55 3.72
N GLY A 169 15.00 5.36 3.42
CA GLY A 169 14.49 5.57 2.06
C GLY A 169 13.39 4.59 1.65
N ALA A 170 12.53 4.14 2.57
CA ALA A 170 11.37 3.32 2.23
C ALA A 170 10.45 4.02 1.24
N ASP A 171 10.11 3.32 0.14
CA ASP A 171 9.25 3.84 -0.92
C ASP A 171 7.79 3.40 -0.69
N PHE A 172 6.97 4.31 -0.16
CA PHE A 172 5.55 4.06 0.09
C PHE A 172 4.73 3.78 -1.19
N ALA A 173 5.16 4.31 -2.34
CA ALA A 173 4.51 3.99 -3.62
C ALA A 173 4.72 2.52 -4.04
N ALA A 174 5.70 1.86 -3.42
CA ALA A 174 5.97 0.44 -3.60
C ALA A 174 5.12 -0.49 -2.73
N ASN A 175 4.34 0.04 -1.78
CA ASN A 175 3.58 -0.74 -0.78
C ASN A 175 2.30 -1.34 -1.36
N THR A 176 2.41 -2.10 -2.43
CA THR A 176 1.27 -2.78 -3.07
C THR A 176 1.49 -4.29 -3.12
N LEU A 177 0.40 -5.06 -3.00
CA LEU A 177 0.47 -6.53 -2.99
C LEU A 177 0.82 -7.14 -4.35
N GLU A 178 0.66 -6.40 -5.44
CA GLU A 178 1.05 -6.77 -6.79
C GLU A 178 2.48 -6.35 -7.14
N ARG A 179 3.25 -5.86 -6.16
CA ARG A 179 4.62 -5.40 -6.37
C ARG A 179 5.52 -6.51 -6.89
N VAL A 180 6.50 -6.10 -7.68
CA VAL A 180 7.61 -6.94 -8.15
C VAL A 180 8.92 -6.42 -7.56
N PHE A 181 9.79 -7.32 -7.18
CA PHE A 181 11.16 -7.04 -6.75
C PHE A 181 12.15 -7.57 -7.77
N ARG A 182 13.36 -7.05 -7.75
CA ARG A 182 14.39 -7.52 -8.67
C ARG A 182 14.70 -8.98 -8.44
N LEU A 183 14.79 -9.72 -9.53
CA LEU A 183 15.15 -11.14 -9.48
C LEU A 183 16.62 -11.29 -9.10
N PRO A 184 16.97 -11.99 -8.03
CA PRO A 184 18.36 -12.30 -7.68
C PRO A 184 19.09 -13.04 -8.81
N ASN A 185 20.41 -12.97 -8.82
CA ASN A 185 21.30 -13.53 -9.83
C ASN A 185 21.06 -12.94 -11.25
N THR A 186 20.46 -11.77 -11.35
CA THR A 186 20.33 -10.99 -12.59
C THR A 186 21.05 -9.65 -12.44
N TYR A 187 21.20 -8.92 -13.53
CA TYR A 187 21.86 -7.62 -13.51
C TYR A 187 20.88 -6.46 -13.56
N ASN A 188 21.08 -5.49 -12.67
CA ASN A 188 20.48 -4.18 -12.77
C ASN A 188 21.28 -3.34 -13.76
N VAL A 189 20.68 -3.02 -14.87
CA VAL A 189 21.29 -2.18 -15.92
C VAL A 189 20.51 -0.89 -16.03
N LYS A 190 21.20 0.26 -15.84
CA LYS A 190 20.68 1.59 -16.09
C LYS A 190 21.51 2.24 -17.20
N PRO A 191 20.94 3.12 -18.03
CA PRO A 191 21.70 3.90 -18.97
C PRO A 191 22.87 4.60 -18.28
N ASP A 192 24.03 4.61 -18.92
CA ASP A 192 25.25 5.31 -18.49
C ASP A 192 25.79 4.94 -17.10
N LYS A 193 25.38 3.77 -16.55
CA LYS A 193 25.85 3.27 -15.27
C LYS A 193 26.40 1.82 -15.41
N PRO A 194 27.37 1.47 -14.58
CA PRO A 194 27.88 0.09 -14.57
C PRO A 194 26.78 -0.90 -14.20
N LYS A 195 26.81 -2.07 -14.81
CA LYS A 195 25.93 -3.19 -14.46
C LYS A 195 26.20 -3.62 -13.04
N LYS A 196 25.14 -3.79 -12.24
CA LYS A 196 25.24 -4.27 -10.85
C LYS A 196 24.52 -5.60 -10.71
N LEU A 197 25.21 -6.60 -10.14
CA LEU A 197 24.58 -7.87 -9.82
C LEU A 197 23.54 -7.68 -8.72
N VAL A 198 22.39 -8.27 -8.90
CA VAL A 198 21.35 -8.38 -7.87
C VAL A 198 21.61 -9.65 -7.07
N THR A 199 21.78 -9.52 -5.77
CA THR A 199 22.02 -10.64 -4.87
C THR A 199 20.93 -10.74 -3.81
N ALA A 200 20.69 -11.94 -3.29
CA ALA A 200 19.80 -12.17 -2.15
C ALA A 200 20.58 -12.86 -1.03
N GLU A 201 20.35 -12.40 0.18
CA GLU A 201 20.88 -12.97 1.43
C GLU A 201 19.70 -13.44 2.28
N ILE A 202 19.73 -14.68 2.76
CA ILE A 202 18.78 -15.18 3.76
C ILE A 202 19.24 -14.69 5.13
N TRP A 203 18.43 -13.86 5.76
CA TRP A 203 18.69 -13.35 7.11
C TRP A 203 17.89 -14.12 8.16
N ASN A 204 16.68 -14.56 7.82
CA ASN A 204 15.86 -15.42 8.68
C ASN A 204 15.29 -16.58 7.85
N GLN A 205 15.59 -17.79 8.25
CA GLN A 205 15.06 -18.99 7.59
C GLN A 205 13.59 -19.26 7.93
N GLN A 206 13.09 -18.75 9.04
CA GLN A 206 11.74 -19.01 9.50
C GLN A 206 10.78 -17.97 8.96
N GLU A 207 9.75 -18.40 8.21
CA GLU A 207 8.68 -17.55 7.74
C GLU A 207 7.76 -17.11 8.89
N TYR A 208 7.05 -16.01 8.70
CA TYR A 208 6.22 -15.36 9.69
C TYR A 208 4.74 -15.69 9.53
N THR A 209 4.02 -15.73 10.64
CA THR A 209 2.56 -15.53 10.64
C THR A 209 2.26 -14.02 10.62
N LEU A 210 1.04 -13.62 10.20
CA LEU A 210 0.64 -12.21 10.29
C LEU A 210 0.66 -11.70 11.73
N THR A 211 0.29 -12.55 12.69
CA THR A 211 0.28 -12.17 14.13
C THR A 211 1.68 -11.78 14.59
N GLN A 212 2.70 -12.56 14.24
CA GLN A 212 4.08 -12.25 14.58
C GLN A 212 4.55 -10.92 13.96
N LEU A 213 4.17 -10.62 12.72
CA LEU A 213 4.50 -9.34 12.08
C LEU A 213 3.73 -8.16 12.69
N MET A 214 2.47 -8.41 13.12
CA MET A 214 1.64 -7.40 13.79
C MET A 214 2.21 -6.96 15.15
N GLU A 215 3.03 -7.78 15.82
CA GLU A 215 3.71 -7.41 17.07
C GLU A 215 4.66 -6.20 16.91
N TYR A 216 5.12 -5.94 15.69
CA TYR A 216 5.97 -4.79 15.34
C TYR A 216 5.20 -3.56 14.87
N CYS A 217 3.88 -3.66 14.76
CA CYS A 217 3.00 -2.61 14.28
C CYS A 217 2.27 -1.92 15.43
N THR A 218 1.80 -0.71 15.20
CA THR A 218 0.86 -0.06 16.10
C THR A 218 -0.39 -0.93 16.23
N PRO A 219 -0.92 -1.18 17.43
CA PRO A 219 -2.14 -1.97 17.58
C PRO A 219 -3.29 -1.38 16.76
N LEU A 220 -3.92 -2.20 15.94
CA LEU A 220 -5.15 -1.80 15.27
C LEU A 220 -6.24 -1.58 16.33
N GLU A 221 -6.79 -0.40 16.41
CA GLU A 221 -7.99 -0.21 17.21
C GLU A 221 -9.08 -1.16 16.69
N PRO A 222 -9.73 -1.93 17.59
CA PRO A 222 -10.80 -2.80 17.18
C PRO A 222 -11.85 -1.98 16.45
N ARG A 223 -12.27 -2.42 15.25
CA ARG A 223 -13.41 -1.82 14.55
C ARG A 223 -14.60 -1.93 15.49
N ARG A 224 -14.95 -0.83 16.13
CA ARG A 224 -16.16 -0.75 16.94
C ARG A 224 -17.34 -1.16 16.06
N SER A 225 -18.15 -2.08 16.57
CA SER A 225 -19.39 -2.42 15.89
C SER A 225 -20.22 -1.14 15.66
N PRO A 226 -21.10 -1.07 14.67
CA PRO A 226 -21.99 0.08 14.51
C PRO A 226 -22.73 0.41 15.81
N VAL A 227 -23.05 -0.60 16.62
CA VAL A 227 -23.68 -0.46 17.94
C VAL A 227 -22.72 0.14 18.98
N GLU A 228 -21.45 -0.23 18.99
CA GLU A 228 -20.44 0.33 19.90
C GLU A 228 -20.03 1.74 19.51
N ARG A 229 -19.95 2.04 18.19
CA ARG A 229 -19.76 3.42 17.69
C ARG A 229 -20.87 4.35 18.13
N SER A 230 -22.11 3.85 18.20
CA SER A 230 -23.25 4.66 18.67
C SER A 230 -23.20 4.91 20.18
N LYS A 231 -22.62 4.00 20.98
CA LYS A 231 -22.52 4.15 22.43
C LYS A 231 -21.41 5.09 22.91
N GLN A 232 -20.37 5.31 22.10
CA GLN A 232 -19.24 6.18 22.48
C GLN A 232 -19.25 7.56 21.85
N LYS A 233 -20.15 7.83 20.94
CA LYS A 233 -20.45 9.23 20.60
C LYS A 233 -21.13 9.80 21.84
N GLY A 234 -20.43 10.66 22.58
CA GLY A 234 -21.02 11.39 23.68
C GLY A 234 -22.36 11.95 23.24
N GLU A 235 -23.38 11.80 24.09
CA GLU A 235 -24.79 12.12 23.82
C GLU A 235 -25.08 12.54 22.38
N ILE A 236 -25.02 11.60 21.42
CA ILE A 236 -25.77 11.78 20.20
C ILE A 236 -27.20 11.74 20.71
N ARG A 237 -27.77 12.91 20.90
CA ARG A 237 -29.20 13.02 20.97
C ARG A 237 -29.69 12.34 19.70
N TYR A 238 -30.15 11.11 19.84
CA TYR A 238 -30.89 10.46 18.78
C TYR A 238 -32.00 11.42 18.45
N PHE A 239 -31.88 12.05 17.29
CA PHE A 239 -33.06 12.71 16.74
C PHE A 239 -34.07 11.59 16.55
N ASP A 240 -35.00 11.53 17.44
CA ASP A 240 -36.13 10.62 17.32
C ASP A 240 -36.85 11.03 16.04
N LEU A 241 -36.58 10.29 14.96
CA LEU A 241 -37.16 10.54 13.64
C LEU A 241 -38.69 10.54 13.69
N THR A 242 -39.28 9.93 14.75
CA THR A 242 -40.72 9.98 14.99
C THR A 242 -41.18 11.34 15.53
N LYS A 243 -40.26 12.15 16.09
CA LYS A 243 -40.50 13.50 16.60
C LYS A 243 -40.09 14.62 15.66
N THR A 244 -39.39 14.30 14.56
CA THR A 244 -39.02 15.27 13.52
C THR A 244 -40.13 15.43 12.49
N GLN A 245 -41.29 15.85 12.94
CA GLN A 245 -42.23 16.47 12.03
C GLN A 245 -41.53 17.71 11.44
N GLY A 246 -41.08 17.60 10.17
CA GLY A 246 -40.49 18.72 9.44
C GLY A 246 -39.05 18.56 8.91
N MET A 247 -38.32 17.46 9.15
CA MET A 247 -37.03 17.24 8.46
C MET A 247 -37.29 16.80 7.04
N THR A 248 -37.18 17.73 6.12
CA THR A 248 -37.16 17.48 4.67
C THR A 248 -35.74 17.53 4.15
N LEU A 249 -35.49 17.00 2.94
CA LEU A 249 -34.20 17.18 2.25
C LEU A 249 -33.77 18.65 2.19
N ARG A 250 -34.75 19.56 2.11
CA ARG A 250 -34.52 21.00 2.12
C ARG A 250 -33.94 21.49 3.45
N THR A 251 -34.51 21.06 4.59
CA THR A 251 -34.00 21.44 5.92
C THR A 251 -32.63 20.82 6.21
N LEU A 252 -32.38 19.59 5.73
CA LEU A 252 -31.08 18.95 5.82
C LEU A 252 -29.99 19.69 5.02
N ASN A 253 -30.33 20.12 3.80
CA ASN A 253 -29.38 20.85 2.96
C ASN A 253 -29.15 22.27 3.53
N ALA A 254 -30.18 22.93 4.10
CA ALA A 254 -29.99 24.19 4.80
C ALA A 254 -29.05 24.06 6.02
N ALA A 255 -29.17 22.97 6.79
CA ALA A 255 -28.26 22.68 7.88
C ALA A 255 -26.81 22.48 7.39
N ARG A 256 -26.60 21.74 6.28
CA ARG A 256 -25.27 21.55 5.66
C ARG A 256 -24.66 22.88 5.21
N LEU A 257 -25.41 23.77 4.58
CA LEU A 257 -24.93 25.10 4.20
C LEU A 257 -24.47 25.90 5.43
N ASN A 258 -25.26 25.87 6.51
CA ASN A 258 -24.91 26.54 7.76
C ASN A 258 -23.65 25.95 8.40
N ASP A 259 -23.49 24.62 8.37
CA ASP A 259 -22.28 23.95 8.90
C ASP A 259 -21.01 24.32 8.12
N MET A 260 -21.10 24.42 6.79
CA MET A 260 -20.00 24.88 5.95
C MET A 260 -19.64 26.35 6.23
N LEU A 261 -20.62 27.23 6.35
CA LEU A 261 -20.39 28.64 6.75
C LEU A 261 -19.74 28.74 8.13
N ARG A 262 -20.21 27.96 9.09
CA ARG A 262 -19.66 27.91 10.44
C ARG A 262 -18.23 27.39 10.44
N LEU A 263 -17.90 26.39 9.60
CA LEU A 263 -16.55 25.89 9.45
C LEU A 263 -15.60 26.99 8.97
N VAL A 264 -16.00 27.75 7.94
CA VAL A 264 -15.21 28.88 7.43
C VAL A 264 -14.99 29.94 8.54
N GLN A 265 -16.03 30.28 9.29
CA GLN A 265 -15.93 31.24 10.40
C GLN A 265 -14.99 30.74 11.51
N LEU A 266 -15.10 29.47 11.92
CA LEU A 266 -14.27 28.89 12.99
C LEU A 266 -12.79 28.78 12.61
N ARG A 267 -12.48 28.84 11.34
CA ARG A 267 -11.10 28.78 10.80
C ARG A 267 -10.62 30.11 10.24
N ASP A 268 -11.34 31.19 10.49
CA ASP A 268 -11.02 32.54 9.99
C ASP A 268 -10.74 32.56 8.47
N GLY A 269 -11.46 31.72 7.71
CA GLY A 269 -11.28 31.58 6.25
C GLY A 269 -10.17 30.61 5.81
N ALA A 270 -9.30 30.13 6.70
CA ALA A 270 -8.19 29.24 6.37
C ALA A 270 -8.67 27.81 6.06
N ILE A 271 -8.97 27.56 4.80
CA ILE A 271 -9.46 26.26 4.27
C ILE A 271 -8.51 25.74 3.18
N GLU A 272 -7.80 24.65 3.47
CA GLU A 272 -6.86 24.05 2.51
C GLU A 272 -7.55 23.54 1.23
N MET A 273 -8.75 22.96 1.34
CA MET A 273 -9.54 22.43 0.21
C MET A 273 -10.62 23.41 -0.25
N ARG A 274 -10.27 24.67 -0.44
CA ARG A 274 -11.20 25.76 -0.79
C ARG A 274 -12.05 25.45 -2.05
N ASN A 275 -11.47 24.83 -3.08
CA ASN A 275 -12.19 24.48 -4.31
C ASN A 275 -13.34 23.50 -4.02
N LEU A 276 -13.06 22.49 -3.20
CA LEU A 276 -14.05 21.48 -2.81
C LEU A 276 -15.15 22.11 -1.94
N LEU A 277 -14.78 22.95 -0.99
CA LEU A 277 -15.76 23.62 -0.13
C LEU A 277 -16.70 24.52 -0.95
N THR A 278 -16.14 25.33 -1.87
CA THR A 278 -16.94 26.20 -2.74
C THR A 278 -17.88 25.40 -3.64
N TYR A 279 -17.36 24.30 -4.22
CA TYR A 279 -18.15 23.39 -5.03
C TYR A 279 -19.27 22.71 -4.23
N ASP A 280 -18.97 22.14 -3.06
CA ASP A 280 -19.96 21.46 -2.22
C ASP A 280 -21.04 22.43 -1.72
N TYR A 281 -20.68 23.67 -1.45
CA TYR A 281 -21.62 24.73 -1.08
C TYR A 281 -22.57 25.07 -2.24
N ALA A 282 -22.02 25.30 -3.43
CA ALA A 282 -22.79 25.54 -4.65
C ALA A 282 -23.70 24.37 -5.00
N PHE A 283 -23.18 23.14 -4.95
CA PHE A 283 -23.93 21.93 -5.21
C PHE A 283 -25.10 21.74 -4.22
N THR A 284 -24.84 21.96 -2.92
CA THR A 284 -25.86 21.86 -1.89
C THR A 284 -26.95 22.93 -2.10
N MET A 285 -26.55 24.12 -2.53
CA MET A 285 -27.51 25.19 -2.87
C MET A 285 -28.34 24.82 -4.11
N ALA A 286 -27.75 24.23 -5.14
CA ALA A 286 -28.45 23.76 -6.32
C ALA A 286 -29.48 22.66 -6.02
N LEU A 287 -29.30 21.86 -4.98
CA LEU A 287 -30.30 20.89 -4.51
C LEU A 287 -31.52 21.56 -3.85
N MET A 288 -31.44 22.84 -3.53
CA MET A 288 -32.51 23.57 -2.84
C MET A 288 -33.25 24.54 -3.76
N THR A 289 -32.64 24.95 -4.88
CA THR A 289 -33.23 25.91 -5.83
C THR A 289 -32.86 25.56 -7.25
N ASN A 290 -33.74 25.86 -8.20
CA ASN A 290 -33.47 25.77 -9.64
C ASN A 290 -32.95 27.09 -10.23
N ASP A 291 -32.66 28.09 -9.38
CA ASP A 291 -32.19 29.41 -9.79
C ASP A 291 -30.64 29.38 -9.85
N GLU A 292 -30.11 29.33 -11.06
CA GLU A 292 -28.67 29.34 -11.33
C GLU A 292 -27.98 30.59 -10.78
N THR A 293 -28.65 31.76 -10.86
CA THR A 293 -28.12 33.03 -10.34
C THR A 293 -27.94 32.97 -8.83
N ALA A 294 -28.89 32.36 -8.13
CA ALA A 294 -28.79 32.18 -6.68
C ALA A 294 -27.68 31.22 -6.29
N VAL A 295 -27.45 30.15 -7.07
CA VAL A 295 -26.38 29.20 -6.84
C VAL A 295 -25.01 29.85 -7.04
N LEU A 296 -24.81 30.59 -8.13
CA LEU A 296 -23.57 31.32 -8.41
C LEU A 296 -23.28 32.39 -7.35
N SER A 297 -24.30 33.16 -6.95
CA SER A 297 -24.17 34.16 -5.89
C SER A 297 -23.76 33.52 -4.55
N ALA A 298 -24.34 32.38 -4.20
CA ALA A 298 -23.96 31.63 -3.00
C ALA A 298 -22.52 31.12 -3.03
N ALA A 299 -22.06 30.61 -4.18
CA ALA A 299 -20.68 30.17 -4.37
C ALA A 299 -19.70 31.34 -4.22
N GLU A 300 -19.98 32.47 -4.80
CA GLU A 300 -19.19 33.71 -4.66
C GLU A 300 -19.13 34.17 -3.21
N GLN A 301 -20.27 34.19 -2.52
CA GLN A 301 -20.35 34.63 -1.12
C GLN A 301 -19.53 33.76 -0.15
N ILE A 302 -19.49 32.44 -0.34
CA ILE A 302 -18.64 31.59 0.51
C ILE A 302 -17.17 31.74 0.14
N ASN A 303 -16.86 31.89 -1.14
CA ASN A 303 -15.50 32.10 -1.63
C ASN A 303 -14.92 33.43 -1.07
N ASP A 304 -15.68 34.49 -1.02
CA ASP A 304 -15.26 35.80 -0.48
C ASP A 304 -14.97 35.76 1.03
N LYS A 305 -15.40 34.72 1.73
CA LYS A 305 -15.14 34.55 3.17
C LYS A 305 -13.87 33.73 3.43
N LEU A 306 -13.20 33.23 2.39
CA LEU A 306 -11.93 32.53 2.51
C LEU A 306 -10.78 33.55 2.64
N ASP A 307 -9.73 33.17 3.36
CA ASP A 307 -8.51 33.98 3.52
C ASP A 307 -7.72 34.15 2.19
N ASP A 308 -7.82 33.14 1.29
CA ASP A 308 -7.27 33.16 -0.05
C ASP A 308 -8.38 32.80 -1.08
N PRO A 309 -9.26 33.78 -1.43
CA PRO A 309 -10.37 33.51 -2.32
C PRO A 309 -9.92 33.20 -3.75
N GLN A 310 -10.66 32.31 -4.40
CA GLN A 310 -10.41 31.94 -5.79
C GLN A 310 -10.82 33.08 -6.74
N PRO A 311 -10.18 33.20 -7.91
CA PRO A 311 -10.65 34.12 -8.95
C PRO A 311 -12.09 33.80 -9.36
N VAL A 312 -12.93 34.83 -9.48
CA VAL A 312 -14.36 34.70 -9.83
C VAL A 312 -14.59 33.84 -11.09
N LYS A 313 -13.67 33.91 -12.08
CA LYS A 313 -13.75 33.06 -13.27
C LYS A 313 -13.62 31.55 -12.97
N THR A 314 -12.96 31.19 -11.87
CA THR A 314 -12.81 29.80 -11.43
C THR A 314 -14.07 29.34 -10.71
N VAL A 315 -14.66 30.20 -9.89
CA VAL A 315 -15.90 29.92 -9.15
C VAL A 315 -17.10 29.73 -10.07
N ARG A 316 -17.13 30.46 -11.19
CA ARG A 316 -18.22 30.42 -12.19
C ARG A 316 -18.06 29.33 -13.26
N ARG A 317 -17.03 28.52 -13.20
CA ARG A 317 -16.73 27.44 -14.16
C ARG A 317 -17.16 26.08 -13.63
#